data_db7334a43916d64b9154a1f1bc398aa4
#
_entry.id   db7334a43916d64b9154a1f1bc398aa4
#
_cell.length_a   1.000
_cell.length_b   1.000
_cell.length_c   1.000
_cell.angle_alpha   90.00
_cell.angle_beta   90.00
_cell.angle_gamma   90.00
#
_symmetry.space_group_name_H-M   'P 1'
#
loop_
_entity.id
_entity.type
_entity.pdbx_description
1 polymer ?
#
loop_
_entity_poly.entity_id
_entity_poly.type
_entity_poly.pdbx_seq_one_letter_code
_entity_poly.pdbx_strand_id
1 'polypeptide(L)'
;AIRAYNSPGVTVSETVNPALAPLIANPSLICLVGPAAGEQSATERVFMSGTTPVQLRYTGIDQNSIVVTDNVTGTVINPGNYNIVQGTDPDITVSGDEPWTITRIPGPEGSANTPVAVTGAGTLTGTFVYAYSYVNSTGESGLSPNSNSIVLTAQGADLSNISIGPSGTTARNIYRASVVNGTVGQFTLVATLANNTATSLTGETAAATTVLPQTGIADNQTVVVSYTFTDQFYFEPTLFSDYDDITTKYGPAFDSDGNISSELSYAARIAFQNGASEIVLLASNSDADTDISTALSKLESDESIQMISVVTGGTSVHASLAAHLTSMASQGKFRMGVVGRDTTTTPLTAQQLRDSQIYNNEALMMISPGSFKTINPITGREVIVGGQYAAAAVVGMFAARDVQIPLTRKTLAGFTGIAEKRSATELALDSAAGLMVIEERNGVLRVRHGVTTAIGNVNTREASVVRAKYDMALRLSNTLDGIVGIVAPVQDAPGIVSSLVTGVLAQLTTEQSISSYQNVKARLLPSDLTTVEVKFEYTPAYPINNISVIFTINTQTGDVSSNISGTTTDTTGGIA
;
A
#
# COMPACT_ATOMS: atom_id res chain seq x y z
N ALA A 1 30.37 23.22 30.27
CA ALA A 1 29.76 22.22 29.41
C ALA A 1 28.38 21.93 29.97
N ILE A 2 27.33 22.28 29.24
CA ILE A 2 25.94 21.91 29.54
C ILE A 2 25.87 20.43 29.29
N ARG A 3 25.66 19.60 30.34
CA ARG A 3 25.38 18.17 30.16
C ARG A 3 24.04 18.07 29.47
N ALA A 4 24.00 17.32 28.38
CA ALA A 4 22.75 16.98 27.71
C ALA A 4 21.85 16.27 28.74
N TYR A 5 20.61 16.72 28.86
CA TYR A 5 19.60 16.06 29.68
C TYR A 5 19.24 14.75 29.03
N ASN A 6 19.46 13.64 29.71
CA ASN A 6 18.97 12.33 29.27
C ASN A 6 17.57 12.11 29.87
N SER A 7 16.59 11.94 29.04
CA SER A 7 15.26 11.54 29.48
C SER A 7 15.32 10.19 30.20
N PRO A 8 14.53 9.97 31.29
CA PRO A 8 14.43 8.66 31.90
C PRO A 8 14.05 7.59 30.89
N GLY A 9 14.72 6.46 30.92
CA GLY A 9 14.49 5.36 29.98
C GLY A 9 15.47 4.21 30.17
N VAL A 10 15.23 3.12 29.43
CA VAL A 10 16.13 1.97 29.39
C VAL A 10 17.05 2.08 28.19
N THR A 11 18.33 1.92 28.42
CA THR A 11 19.36 1.93 27.38
C THR A 11 20.10 0.59 27.41
N VAL A 12 20.09 -0.15 26.30
CA VAL A 12 20.83 -1.41 26.13
C VAL A 12 21.98 -1.19 25.14
N SER A 13 23.20 -1.53 25.52
CA SER A 13 24.39 -1.41 24.67
C SER A 13 25.22 -2.68 24.62
N GLU A 14 25.78 -3.00 23.46
CA GLU A 14 26.68 -4.13 23.26
C GLU A 14 28.15 -3.67 23.33
N THR A 15 29.00 -4.49 23.97
CA THR A 15 30.44 -4.15 24.14
C THR A 15 31.26 -4.26 22.87
N VAL A 16 30.76 -4.92 21.83
CA VAL A 16 31.47 -5.09 20.55
C VAL A 16 31.09 -3.98 19.56
N ASN A 17 29.94 -3.33 19.78
CA ASN A 17 29.47 -2.21 18.96
C ASN A 17 28.61 -1.31 19.86
N PRO A 18 29.15 -0.19 20.36
CA PRO A 18 28.42 0.64 21.33
C PRO A 18 27.27 1.37 20.64
N ALA A 19 26.21 0.68 20.35
CA ALA A 19 24.93 1.24 19.96
C ALA A 19 23.94 1.08 21.10
N LEU A 20 23.24 2.13 21.40
CA LEU A 20 22.19 2.16 22.42
C LEU A 20 20.96 1.43 21.89
N ALA A 21 20.45 0.48 22.66
CA ALA A 21 19.28 -0.29 22.30
C ALA A 21 18.04 0.11 23.07
N PRO A 22 16.95 0.19 22.49
CA PRO A 22 15.66 -0.04 23.12
C PRO A 22 14.53 -0.61 22.27
N LEU A 23 13.47 -0.87 22.91
CA LEU A 23 12.03 -1.02 22.64
C LEU A 23 11.59 -1.48 21.25
N ILE A 24 11.25 -2.75 21.15
CA ILE A 24 10.51 -3.30 20.04
C ILE A 24 9.39 -4.20 20.58
N ALA A 25 8.14 -4.02 20.14
CA ALA A 25 6.97 -4.65 20.76
C ALA A 25 6.59 -6.03 20.20
N ASN A 26 6.87 -6.33 18.93
CA ASN A 26 6.52 -7.61 18.29
C ASN A 26 7.58 -8.02 17.26
N PRO A 27 8.38 -9.08 17.52
CA PRO A 27 9.46 -9.49 16.62
C PRO A 27 8.97 -10.06 15.27
N SER A 28 7.67 -10.16 15.07
CA SER A 28 7.05 -10.67 13.84
C SER A 28 6.35 -9.59 13.02
N LEU A 29 6.24 -8.35 13.52
CA LEU A 29 5.59 -7.29 12.76
C LEU A 29 6.51 -6.74 11.68
N ILE A 30 6.01 -6.75 10.45
CA ILE A 30 6.72 -6.32 9.26
C ILE A 30 6.04 -5.12 8.62
N CYS A 31 6.81 -4.30 7.91
CA CYS A 31 6.32 -3.19 7.12
C CYS A 31 6.80 -3.30 5.67
N LEU A 32 5.88 -3.10 4.74
CA LEU A 32 6.19 -2.93 3.33
C LEU A 32 5.97 -1.48 2.94
N VAL A 33 6.95 -0.88 2.28
CA VAL A 33 6.93 0.51 1.84
C VAL A 33 7.08 0.56 0.33
N GLY A 34 6.15 1.20 -0.36
CA GLY A 34 6.22 1.30 -1.82
C GLY A 34 5.02 1.97 -2.46
N PRO A 35 5.04 2.13 -3.79
CA PRO A 35 3.93 2.72 -4.50
C PRO A 35 2.68 1.82 -4.46
N ALA A 36 1.54 2.45 -4.23
CA ALA A 36 0.23 1.83 -4.38
C ALA A 36 -0.35 2.12 -5.77
N ALA A 37 -1.47 1.50 -6.13
CA ALA A 37 -2.18 1.87 -7.35
C ALA A 37 -2.62 3.35 -7.23
N GLY A 38 -2.17 4.17 -8.20
CA GLY A 38 -2.49 5.58 -8.20
C GLY A 38 -3.97 5.84 -8.47
N GLU A 39 -4.61 5.05 -9.32
CA GLU A 39 -5.98 5.26 -9.77
C GLU A 39 -6.86 4.06 -9.43
N GLN A 40 -7.93 4.32 -8.72
CA GLN A 40 -8.95 3.33 -8.36
C GLN A 40 -10.29 3.74 -8.97
N SER A 41 -11.21 2.79 -9.12
CA SER A 41 -12.57 3.07 -9.60
C SER A 41 -13.57 2.86 -8.50
N ALA A 42 -14.53 3.76 -8.40
CA ALA A 42 -15.66 3.64 -7.50
C ALA A 42 -16.98 3.80 -8.26
N THR A 43 -18.00 3.14 -7.75
CA THR A 43 -19.39 3.31 -8.19
C THR A 43 -20.28 3.39 -6.95
N GLU A 44 -21.01 4.48 -6.82
CA GLU A 44 -21.88 4.68 -5.68
C GLU A 44 -23.27 5.17 -6.10
N ARG A 45 -24.26 4.90 -5.25
CA ARG A 45 -25.63 5.37 -5.42
C ARG A 45 -25.83 6.64 -4.63
N VAL A 46 -26.24 7.68 -5.33
CA VAL A 46 -26.45 9.02 -4.76
C VAL A 46 -27.92 9.38 -4.89
N PHE A 47 -28.56 9.73 -3.77
CA PHE A 47 -29.92 10.23 -3.76
C PHE A 47 -29.92 11.74 -3.94
N MET A 48 -30.52 12.20 -5.02
CA MET A 48 -30.56 13.61 -5.41
C MET A 48 -31.91 14.23 -5.05
N SER A 49 -31.92 15.18 -4.12
CA SER A 49 -33.16 15.88 -3.69
C SER A 49 -32.97 17.39 -3.72
N GLY A 50 -33.86 18.08 -4.41
CA GLY A 50 -33.79 19.53 -4.58
C GLY A 50 -32.45 19.97 -5.19
N THR A 51 -31.81 20.93 -4.56
CA THR A 51 -30.48 21.45 -4.90
C THR A 51 -29.47 21.23 -3.77
N THR A 52 -29.74 20.25 -2.91
CA THR A 52 -28.85 19.94 -1.78
C THR A 52 -27.61 19.21 -2.29
N PRO A 53 -26.39 19.71 -1.99
CA PRO A 53 -25.15 19.00 -2.32
C PRO A 53 -25.07 17.65 -1.58
N VAL A 54 -24.67 16.61 -2.27
CA VAL A 54 -24.38 15.29 -1.70
C VAL A 54 -22.90 15.01 -1.84
N GLN A 55 -22.25 14.69 -0.73
CA GLN A 55 -20.82 14.38 -0.72
C GLN A 55 -20.58 13.00 -1.32
N LEU A 56 -19.60 12.89 -2.21
CA LEU A 56 -19.07 11.63 -2.71
C LEU A 56 -18.15 10.99 -1.67
N ARG A 57 -18.06 9.66 -1.73
CA ARG A 57 -17.40 8.87 -0.69
C ARG A 57 -15.89 9.08 -0.64
N TYR A 58 -15.25 9.30 -1.80
CA TYR A 58 -13.79 9.39 -1.90
C TYR A 58 -13.35 10.81 -2.25
N THR A 59 -12.13 11.14 -1.88
CA THR A 59 -11.39 12.34 -2.27
C THR A 59 -10.48 12.03 -3.46
N GLY A 60 -9.70 12.99 -3.96
CA GLY A 60 -8.76 12.73 -5.06
C GLY A 60 -9.40 12.28 -6.38
N ILE A 61 -10.68 12.63 -6.61
CA ILE A 61 -11.44 12.21 -7.79
C ILE A 61 -10.92 12.90 -9.05
N ASP A 62 -10.67 12.12 -10.12
CA ASP A 62 -10.50 12.70 -11.45
C ASP A 62 -11.86 13.18 -11.99
N GLN A 63 -12.03 14.49 -12.04
CA GLN A 63 -13.26 15.13 -12.52
C GLN A 63 -13.66 14.67 -13.94
N ASN A 64 -12.68 14.35 -14.80
CA ASN A 64 -12.94 13.93 -16.17
C ASN A 64 -13.44 12.49 -16.28
N SER A 65 -13.23 11.69 -15.23
CA SER A 65 -13.67 10.30 -15.19
C SER A 65 -15.11 10.13 -14.73
N ILE A 66 -15.74 11.20 -14.21
CA ILE A 66 -17.05 11.10 -13.59
C ILE A 66 -18.14 10.85 -14.63
N VAL A 67 -18.87 9.76 -14.45
CA VAL A 67 -20.03 9.38 -15.24
C VAL A 67 -21.23 9.22 -14.32
N VAL A 68 -22.30 9.95 -14.61
CA VAL A 68 -23.57 9.85 -13.87
C VAL A 68 -24.59 9.11 -14.73
N THR A 69 -25.23 8.08 -14.19
CA THR A 69 -26.23 7.28 -14.87
C THR A 69 -27.50 7.19 -14.06
N ASP A 70 -28.62 7.04 -14.75
CA ASP A 70 -29.89 6.72 -14.11
C ASP A 70 -29.84 5.34 -13.46
N ASN A 71 -30.23 5.24 -12.19
CA ASN A 71 -30.13 3.98 -11.42
C ASN A 71 -31.07 2.85 -11.94
N VAL A 72 -32.10 3.19 -12.69
CA VAL A 72 -33.10 2.23 -13.19
C VAL A 72 -32.82 1.80 -14.63
N THR A 73 -32.54 2.77 -15.49
CA THR A 73 -32.36 2.55 -16.93
C THR A 73 -30.91 2.33 -17.33
N GLY A 74 -29.94 2.72 -16.50
CA GLY A 74 -28.52 2.74 -16.83
C GLY A 74 -28.13 3.80 -17.87
N THR A 75 -29.07 4.69 -18.26
CA THR A 75 -28.82 5.72 -19.26
C THR A 75 -27.89 6.80 -18.68
N VAL A 76 -26.88 7.20 -19.46
CA VAL A 76 -25.99 8.32 -19.06
C VAL A 76 -26.79 9.62 -18.99
N ILE A 77 -26.64 10.32 -17.89
CA ILE A 77 -27.27 11.62 -17.62
C ILE A 77 -26.36 12.72 -18.16
N ASN A 78 -26.97 13.66 -18.89
CA ASN A 78 -26.22 14.78 -19.44
C ASN A 78 -25.66 15.69 -18.33
N PRO A 79 -24.38 16.13 -18.40
CA PRO A 79 -23.75 16.99 -17.41
C PRO A 79 -24.48 18.31 -17.08
N GLY A 80 -25.36 18.78 -17.97
CA GLY A 80 -26.23 19.94 -17.71
C GLY A 80 -27.23 19.77 -16.56
N ASN A 81 -27.37 18.55 -16.02
CA ASN A 81 -28.33 18.21 -14.95
C ASN A 81 -27.69 18.14 -13.55
N TYR A 82 -26.39 18.27 -13.45
CA TYR A 82 -25.69 18.25 -12.18
C TYR A 82 -24.44 19.15 -12.20
N ASN A 83 -24.01 19.54 -11.02
CA ASN A 83 -22.76 20.24 -10.81
C ASN A 83 -21.90 19.43 -9.86
N ILE A 84 -20.61 19.27 -10.19
CA ILE A 84 -19.63 18.58 -9.37
C ILE A 84 -18.57 19.58 -8.99
N VAL A 85 -18.36 19.72 -7.68
CA VAL A 85 -17.43 20.70 -7.12
C VAL A 85 -16.60 20.03 -6.05
N GLN A 86 -15.30 20.27 -6.13
CA GLN A 86 -14.38 20.00 -5.02
C GLN A 86 -14.57 21.07 -3.96
N GLY A 87 -14.79 20.67 -2.73
CA GLY A 87 -14.90 21.58 -1.58
C GLY A 87 -13.57 22.25 -1.25
N THR A 88 -13.64 23.18 -0.34
CA THR A 88 -12.45 23.75 0.33
C THR A 88 -12.62 23.53 1.82
N ASP A 89 -11.74 22.75 2.42
CA ASP A 89 -11.69 22.55 3.86
C ASP A 89 -10.40 23.19 4.40
N PRO A 90 -10.48 24.23 5.24
CA PRO A 90 -9.31 24.92 5.76
C PRO A 90 -8.46 24.03 6.69
N ASP A 91 -8.99 22.94 7.20
CA ASP A 91 -8.27 21.98 8.05
C ASP A 91 -7.50 20.93 7.24
N ILE A 92 -7.76 20.82 5.93
CA ILE A 92 -7.07 19.91 5.02
C ILE A 92 -5.83 20.62 4.47
N THR A 93 -4.65 20.07 4.82
CA THR A 93 -3.35 20.64 4.42
C THR A 93 -2.75 20.01 3.18
N VAL A 94 -3.33 18.92 2.68
CA VAL A 94 -2.88 18.20 1.49
C VAL A 94 -3.80 18.54 0.32
N SER A 95 -3.27 19.15 -0.73
CA SER A 95 -4.04 19.48 -1.92
C SER A 95 -4.56 18.20 -2.58
N GLY A 96 -5.88 18.12 -2.78
CA GLY A 96 -6.57 16.99 -3.38
C GLY A 96 -7.40 16.15 -2.41
N ASP A 97 -7.24 16.35 -1.09
CA ASP A 97 -8.02 15.64 -0.08
C ASP A 97 -9.38 16.29 0.22
N GLU A 98 -9.66 17.42 -0.39
CA GLU A 98 -10.94 18.10 -0.22
C GLU A 98 -12.09 17.22 -0.73
N PRO A 99 -13.21 17.23 0.00
CA PRO A 99 -14.37 16.42 -0.35
C PRO A 99 -15.01 16.90 -1.66
N TRP A 100 -15.41 15.94 -2.49
CA TRP A 100 -16.17 16.22 -3.70
C TRP A 100 -17.68 16.15 -3.41
N THR A 101 -18.44 17.08 -4.00
CA THR A 101 -19.90 17.11 -3.91
C THR A 101 -20.53 17.10 -5.28
N ILE A 102 -21.66 16.40 -5.39
CA ILE A 102 -22.54 16.45 -6.56
C ILE A 102 -23.85 17.13 -6.16
N THR A 103 -24.28 18.08 -6.96
CA THR A 103 -25.51 18.83 -6.74
C THR A 103 -26.39 18.77 -8.00
N ARG A 104 -27.66 18.47 -7.83
CA ARG A 104 -28.62 18.48 -8.92
C ARG A 104 -28.85 19.89 -9.43
N ILE A 105 -28.88 20.07 -10.77
CA ILE A 105 -29.41 21.28 -11.42
C ILE A 105 -30.82 20.97 -11.85
N PRO A 106 -31.86 21.69 -11.29
CA PRO A 106 -33.24 21.43 -11.65
C PRO A 106 -33.54 21.68 -13.12
N GLY A 107 -34.20 20.74 -13.77
CA GLY A 107 -34.82 20.93 -15.08
C GLY A 107 -36.15 21.68 -15.00
N PRO A 108 -36.84 21.87 -16.13
CA PRO A 108 -38.17 22.50 -16.18
C PRO A 108 -39.29 21.52 -15.74
N GLU A 109 -39.12 20.90 -14.59
CA GLU A 109 -40.05 19.90 -14.05
C GLU A 109 -41.26 20.54 -13.38
N GLY A 110 -42.30 19.73 -13.17
CA GLY A 110 -43.52 20.14 -12.49
C GLY A 110 -44.51 20.87 -13.38
N SER A 111 -45.78 20.83 -12.99
CA SER A 111 -46.92 21.34 -13.78
C SER A 111 -46.86 22.86 -14.04
N ALA A 112 -46.17 23.62 -13.19
CA ALA A 112 -46.00 25.05 -13.40
C ALA A 112 -45.16 25.38 -14.66
N ASN A 113 -44.31 24.46 -15.10
CA ASN A 113 -43.44 24.57 -16.27
C ASN A 113 -44.03 23.93 -17.53
N THR A 114 -45.30 23.57 -17.52
CA THR A 114 -45.98 23.01 -18.69
C THR A 114 -46.18 24.09 -19.75
N PRO A 115 -45.60 23.96 -20.96
CA PRO A 115 -45.83 24.91 -22.02
C PRO A 115 -47.28 24.82 -22.53
N VAL A 116 -47.81 25.93 -23.03
CA VAL A 116 -49.14 26.00 -23.64
C VAL A 116 -48.98 26.24 -25.13
N ALA A 117 -49.58 25.38 -25.94
CA ALA A 117 -49.57 25.48 -27.41
C ALA A 117 -50.93 25.94 -27.95
N VAL A 118 -50.90 26.95 -28.82
CA VAL A 118 -52.09 27.44 -29.57
C VAL A 118 -51.74 27.54 -31.05
N THR A 119 -52.75 27.59 -31.93
CA THR A 119 -52.54 27.72 -33.37
C THR A 119 -51.93 29.07 -33.73
N GLY A 120 -50.89 29.05 -34.55
CA GLY A 120 -50.21 30.23 -35.08
C GLY A 120 -50.05 30.15 -36.59
N ALA A 121 -49.35 31.11 -37.16
CA ALA A 121 -49.03 31.13 -38.60
C ALA A 121 -48.01 30.02 -38.92
N GLY A 122 -48.25 29.21 -40.00
CA GLY A 122 -47.31 28.17 -40.40
C GLY A 122 -47.86 27.18 -41.40
N THR A 123 -47.21 26.04 -41.56
CA THR A 123 -47.44 25.06 -42.65
C THR A 123 -47.56 23.60 -42.14
N LEU A 124 -47.55 23.38 -40.82
CA LEU A 124 -47.64 22.03 -40.25
C LEU A 124 -49.03 21.47 -40.35
N THR A 125 -49.12 20.15 -40.56
CA THR A 125 -50.39 19.40 -40.54
C THR A 125 -50.19 18.16 -39.69
N GLY A 126 -51.03 17.98 -38.67
CA GLY A 126 -51.00 16.86 -37.75
C GLY A 126 -51.37 17.25 -36.33
N THR A 127 -51.31 16.32 -35.43
CA THR A 127 -51.50 16.54 -33.99
C THR A 127 -50.16 16.48 -33.29
N PHE A 128 -49.86 17.50 -32.48
CA PHE A 128 -48.55 17.66 -31.86
C PHE A 128 -48.66 18.02 -30.38
N VAL A 129 -47.61 17.70 -29.63
CA VAL A 129 -47.30 18.20 -28.30
C VAL A 129 -45.89 18.77 -28.28
N TYR A 130 -45.63 19.70 -27.39
CA TYR A 130 -44.35 20.38 -27.23
C TYR A 130 -43.82 20.24 -25.82
N ALA A 131 -42.51 20.20 -25.69
CA ALA A 131 -41.79 20.29 -24.43
C ALA A 131 -40.53 21.12 -24.63
N TYR A 132 -39.89 21.55 -23.57
CA TYR A 132 -38.64 22.28 -23.64
C TYR A 132 -37.67 21.82 -22.55
N SER A 133 -36.39 22.10 -22.76
CA SER A 133 -35.30 21.87 -21.83
C SER A 133 -34.51 23.15 -21.57
N TYR A 134 -33.77 23.18 -20.48
CA TYR A 134 -32.78 24.22 -20.21
C TYR A 134 -31.41 23.80 -20.73
N VAL A 135 -30.67 24.77 -21.31
CA VAL A 135 -29.32 24.57 -21.78
C VAL A 135 -28.39 25.48 -20.97
N ASN A 136 -27.31 24.92 -20.45
CA ASN A 136 -26.24 25.64 -19.75
C ASN A 136 -24.87 25.37 -20.38
N SER A 137 -23.78 25.85 -19.77
CA SER A 137 -22.42 25.69 -20.32
C SER A 137 -21.94 24.24 -20.30
N THR A 138 -22.52 23.36 -19.50
CA THR A 138 -22.11 21.94 -19.34
C THR A 138 -22.98 20.97 -20.09
N GLY A 139 -24.18 21.40 -20.50
CA GLY A 139 -25.09 20.55 -21.27
C GLY A 139 -26.54 20.95 -21.20
N GLU A 140 -27.43 19.98 -21.26
CA GLU A 140 -28.89 20.16 -21.40
C GLU A 140 -29.64 19.35 -20.34
N SER A 141 -30.69 19.96 -19.75
CA SER A 141 -31.58 19.32 -18.79
C SER A 141 -32.54 18.31 -19.43
N GLY A 142 -33.22 17.53 -18.60
CA GLY A 142 -34.41 16.80 -19.03
C GLY A 142 -35.55 17.73 -19.52
N LEU A 143 -36.56 17.13 -20.13
CA LEU A 143 -37.71 17.84 -20.69
C LEU A 143 -38.68 18.35 -19.60
N SER A 144 -39.39 19.43 -19.92
CA SER A 144 -40.61 19.86 -19.22
C SER A 144 -41.75 18.85 -19.39
N PRO A 145 -42.81 18.95 -18.60
CA PRO A 145 -44.06 18.29 -18.94
C PRO A 145 -44.54 18.70 -20.34
N ASN A 146 -45.27 17.77 -20.99
CA ASN A 146 -45.81 18.01 -22.32
C ASN A 146 -46.87 19.14 -22.31
N SER A 147 -46.91 19.95 -23.36
CA SER A 147 -47.98 20.89 -23.60
C SER A 147 -49.34 20.20 -23.76
N ASN A 148 -50.42 20.96 -23.81
CA ASN A 148 -51.66 20.48 -24.38
C ASN A 148 -51.40 19.97 -25.81
N SER A 149 -52.18 18.94 -26.22
CA SER A 149 -52.20 18.49 -27.60
C SER A 149 -52.86 19.50 -28.51
N ILE A 150 -52.24 19.80 -29.65
CA ILE A 150 -52.78 20.78 -30.63
C ILE A 150 -52.90 20.12 -32.00
N VAL A 151 -54.01 20.38 -32.68
CA VAL A 151 -54.28 19.97 -34.06
C VAL A 151 -53.95 21.14 -34.99
N LEU A 152 -53.07 20.93 -35.93
CA LEU A 152 -52.66 21.92 -36.94
C LEU A 152 -53.09 21.45 -38.31
N THR A 153 -53.59 22.38 -39.16
CA THR A 153 -53.96 22.14 -40.55
C THR A 153 -53.37 23.27 -41.39
N ALA A 154 -52.17 23.05 -41.96
CA ALA A 154 -51.38 24.06 -42.65
C ALA A 154 -51.17 25.30 -41.76
N GLN A 155 -50.83 25.10 -40.48
CA GLN A 155 -50.64 26.14 -39.46
C GLN A 155 -49.32 25.93 -38.74
N GLY A 156 -48.90 26.89 -37.93
CA GLY A 156 -47.80 26.75 -36.97
C GLY A 156 -48.31 26.66 -35.55
N ALA A 157 -47.41 26.49 -34.60
CA ALA A 157 -47.72 26.57 -33.18
C ALA A 157 -47.12 27.83 -32.56
N ASP A 158 -47.91 28.51 -31.76
CA ASP A 158 -47.45 29.53 -30.83
C ASP A 158 -47.37 28.90 -29.44
N LEU A 159 -46.21 28.99 -28.84
CA LEU A 159 -45.95 28.44 -27.51
C LEU A 159 -45.80 29.56 -26.49
N SER A 160 -46.41 29.39 -25.33
CA SER A 160 -46.27 30.26 -24.18
C SER A 160 -45.95 29.43 -22.91
N ASN A 161 -45.75 30.11 -21.79
CA ASN A 161 -45.38 29.51 -20.52
C ASN A 161 -44.07 28.70 -20.60
N ILE A 162 -43.09 29.17 -21.37
CA ILE A 162 -41.74 28.64 -21.40
C ILE A 162 -40.99 29.31 -20.24
N SER A 163 -40.74 28.59 -19.18
CA SER A 163 -40.13 29.14 -17.96
C SER A 163 -38.68 29.59 -18.18
N ILE A 164 -38.30 30.59 -17.39
CA ILE A 164 -36.89 30.98 -17.24
C ILE A 164 -36.17 29.89 -16.43
N GLY A 165 -35.04 29.42 -16.91
CA GLY A 165 -34.25 28.42 -16.23
C GLY A 165 -33.46 28.97 -15.04
N PRO A 166 -32.88 28.10 -14.21
CA PRO A 166 -32.02 28.49 -13.10
C PRO A 166 -30.82 29.30 -13.56
N SER A 167 -30.09 29.91 -12.63
CA SER A 167 -28.86 30.63 -12.91
C SER A 167 -27.86 29.75 -13.72
N GLY A 168 -27.23 30.33 -14.74
CA GLY A 168 -26.37 29.61 -15.67
C GLY A 168 -27.07 29.10 -16.93
N THR A 169 -28.40 29.14 -17.03
CA THR A 169 -29.12 28.80 -18.26
C THR A 169 -28.84 29.85 -19.34
N THR A 170 -28.33 29.37 -20.48
CA THR A 170 -27.98 30.23 -21.63
C THR A 170 -29.00 30.16 -22.77
N ALA A 171 -29.72 29.04 -22.88
CA ALA A 171 -30.74 28.84 -23.92
C ALA A 171 -31.84 27.87 -23.46
N ARG A 172 -32.93 27.76 -24.22
CA ARG A 172 -33.95 26.72 -24.09
C ARG A 172 -34.13 26.05 -25.44
N ASN A 173 -34.04 24.73 -25.46
CA ASN A 173 -34.37 23.91 -26.62
C ASN A 173 -35.85 23.53 -26.60
N ILE A 174 -36.51 23.66 -27.72
CA ILE A 174 -37.94 23.36 -27.90
C ILE A 174 -38.03 22.07 -28.72
N TYR A 175 -38.76 21.12 -28.19
CA TYR A 175 -38.99 19.81 -28.79
C TYR A 175 -40.45 19.62 -29.16
N ARG A 176 -40.70 18.92 -30.27
CA ARG A 176 -42.02 18.54 -30.76
C ARG A 176 -42.10 17.04 -30.94
N ALA A 177 -43.23 16.48 -30.55
CA ALA A 177 -43.60 15.09 -30.86
C ALA A 177 -44.95 15.05 -31.55
N SER A 178 -45.13 14.15 -32.50
CA SER A 178 -46.42 13.84 -33.11
C SER A 178 -47.26 13.02 -32.13
N VAL A 179 -48.56 13.19 -32.18
CA VAL A 179 -49.51 12.40 -31.40
C VAL A 179 -50.35 11.59 -32.39
N VAL A 180 -50.30 10.26 -32.30
CA VAL A 180 -51.01 9.32 -33.15
C VAL A 180 -51.88 8.42 -32.28
N ASN A 181 -53.17 8.42 -32.51
CA ASN A 181 -54.12 7.63 -31.70
C ASN A 181 -53.99 7.86 -30.18
N GLY A 182 -53.71 9.09 -29.77
CA GLY A 182 -53.54 9.47 -28.36
C GLY A 182 -52.15 9.12 -27.78
N THR A 183 -51.28 8.48 -28.55
CA THR A 183 -49.91 8.15 -28.10
C THR A 183 -48.94 9.23 -28.59
N VAL A 184 -48.14 9.75 -27.67
CA VAL A 184 -47.07 10.71 -27.96
C VAL A 184 -45.89 9.95 -28.55
N GLY A 185 -45.45 10.40 -29.72
CA GLY A 185 -44.26 9.84 -30.39
C GLY A 185 -42.96 10.39 -29.80
N GLN A 186 -41.88 10.18 -30.55
CA GLN A 186 -40.56 10.63 -30.14
C GLN A 186 -40.42 12.14 -30.28
N PHE A 187 -39.89 12.79 -29.26
CA PHE A 187 -39.53 14.20 -29.28
C PHE A 187 -38.31 14.45 -30.13
N THR A 188 -38.34 15.50 -30.95
CA THR A 188 -37.22 15.97 -31.75
C THR A 188 -37.09 17.47 -31.67
N LEU A 189 -35.87 18.01 -31.66
CA LEU A 189 -35.59 19.43 -31.59
C LEU A 189 -36.19 20.18 -32.80
N VAL A 190 -36.94 21.26 -32.55
CA VAL A 190 -37.52 22.11 -33.59
C VAL A 190 -37.10 23.57 -33.49
N ALA A 191 -36.74 24.08 -32.34
CA ALA A 191 -36.26 25.44 -32.17
C ALA A 191 -35.35 25.56 -30.93
N THR A 192 -34.53 26.60 -30.91
CA THR A 192 -33.73 27.00 -29.75
C THR A 192 -33.95 28.48 -29.46
N LEU A 193 -34.38 28.79 -28.27
CA LEU A 193 -34.41 30.15 -27.74
C LEU A 193 -33.04 30.48 -27.16
N ALA A 194 -32.23 31.23 -27.90
CA ALA A 194 -30.83 31.52 -27.55
C ALA A 194 -30.68 32.60 -26.45
N ASN A 195 -31.51 32.53 -25.43
CA ASN A 195 -31.47 33.40 -24.26
C ASN A 195 -32.24 32.76 -23.09
N ASN A 196 -32.19 33.32 -21.89
CA ASN A 196 -32.95 32.88 -20.72
C ASN A 196 -34.03 33.93 -20.30
N THR A 197 -34.59 34.68 -21.24
CA THR A 197 -35.54 35.75 -20.94
C THR A 197 -36.86 35.60 -21.70
N ALA A 198 -36.86 35.07 -22.94
CA ALA A 198 -38.09 34.88 -23.70
C ALA A 198 -38.97 33.79 -23.06
N THR A 199 -40.25 34.03 -22.89
CA THR A 199 -41.24 33.12 -22.29
C THR A 199 -42.20 32.54 -23.31
N SER A 200 -41.99 32.83 -24.60
CA SER A 200 -42.82 32.39 -25.70
C SER A 200 -42.03 32.18 -26.98
N LEU A 201 -42.57 31.37 -27.88
CA LEU A 201 -42.11 31.17 -29.26
C LEU A 201 -43.34 31.27 -30.16
N THR A 202 -43.27 32.06 -31.24
CA THR A 202 -44.39 32.24 -32.18
C THR A 202 -44.12 31.62 -33.54
N GLY A 203 -45.13 31.04 -34.17
CA GLY A 203 -45.08 30.52 -35.53
C GLY A 203 -44.14 29.35 -35.73
N GLU A 204 -44.06 28.45 -34.79
CA GLU A 204 -43.19 27.25 -34.94
C GLU A 204 -43.69 26.38 -36.10
N THR A 205 -42.87 26.24 -37.14
CA THR A 205 -43.15 25.45 -38.35
C THR A 205 -41.91 24.64 -38.81
N ALA A 206 -40.88 24.60 -38.00
CA ALA A 206 -39.62 24.02 -38.44
C ALA A 206 -39.72 22.52 -38.76
N ALA A 207 -38.94 22.06 -39.70
CA ALA A 207 -38.77 20.62 -39.91
C ALA A 207 -38.15 19.97 -38.65
N ALA A 208 -38.66 18.79 -38.28
CA ALA A 208 -38.10 18.04 -37.18
C ALA A 208 -36.66 17.65 -37.49
N THR A 209 -35.75 17.79 -36.52
CA THR A 209 -34.35 17.35 -36.61
C THR A 209 -34.21 15.91 -36.11
N THR A 210 -33.02 15.37 -36.21
CA THR A 210 -32.69 14.07 -35.61
C THR A 210 -32.18 14.20 -34.15
N VAL A 211 -32.12 15.42 -33.62
CA VAL A 211 -31.65 15.69 -32.25
C VAL A 211 -32.72 15.30 -31.25
N LEU A 212 -32.35 14.41 -30.35
CA LEU A 212 -33.23 13.91 -29.29
C LEU A 212 -32.98 14.64 -27.97
N PRO A 213 -34.02 14.72 -27.09
CA PRO A 213 -33.83 15.31 -25.78
C PRO A 213 -32.87 14.49 -24.93
N GLN A 214 -32.22 15.15 -23.98
CA GLN A 214 -31.30 14.55 -23.05
C GLN A 214 -32.00 13.95 -21.82
N THR A 215 -31.39 12.97 -21.20
CA THR A 215 -31.86 12.40 -19.93
C THR A 215 -31.49 13.35 -18.77
N GLY A 216 -32.50 13.77 -18.00
CA GLY A 216 -32.33 14.62 -16.83
C GLY A 216 -32.34 13.84 -15.52
N ILE A 217 -32.18 14.56 -14.41
CA ILE A 217 -32.36 14.05 -13.04
C ILE A 217 -33.66 14.61 -12.49
N ALA A 218 -34.64 13.75 -12.21
CA ALA A 218 -35.86 14.17 -11.52
C ALA A 218 -35.58 14.49 -10.04
N ASP A 219 -36.46 15.27 -9.42
CA ASP A 219 -36.37 15.48 -7.98
C ASP A 219 -36.61 14.17 -7.22
N ASN A 220 -35.86 13.95 -6.14
CA ASN A 220 -35.90 12.73 -5.33
C ASN A 220 -35.56 11.45 -6.13
N GLN A 221 -34.62 11.54 -7.07
CA GLN A 221 -34.14 10.43 -7.86
C GLN A 221 -32.78 9.89 -7.32
N THR A 222 -32.62 8.57 -7.31
CA THR A 222 -31.32 7.95 -7.09
C THR A 222 -30.60 7.82 -8.42
N VAL A 223 -29.36 8.31 -8.49
CA VAL A 223 -28.45 8.15 -9.61
C VAL A 223 -27.27 7.27 -9.19
N VAL A 224 -26.56 6.73 -10.18
CA VAL A 224 -25.31 6.01 -9.99
C VAL A 224 -24.19 6.89 -10.50
N VAL A 225 -23.22 7.17 -9.64
CA VAL A 225 -22.03 7.96 -9.96
C VAL A 225 -20.83 7.01 -9.99
N SER A 226 -20.19 6.91 -11.15
CA SER A 226 -18.94 6.14 -11.33
C SER A 226 -17.81 7.11 -11.64
N TYR A 227 -16.66 6.89 -11.04
CA TYR A 227 -15.48 7.75 -11.20
C TYR A 227 -14.22 7.00 -10.86
N THR A 228 -13.07 7.51 -11.33
CA THR A 228 -11.76 7.12 -10.85
C THR A 228 -11.26 8.14 -9.82
N PHE A 229 -10.49 7.67 -8.87
CA PHE A 229 -9.93 8.50 -7.82
C PHE A 229 -8.55 7.98 -7.43
N THR A 230 -7.71 8.89 -6.97
CA THR A 230 -6.42 8.58 -6.36
C THR A 230 -6.57 8.76 -4.87
N ASP A 231 -6.53 7.66 -4.13
CA ASP A 231 -6.65 7.73 -2.68
C ASP A 231 -5.34 8.26 -2.10
N GLN A 232 -5.43 9.29 -1.26
CA GLN A 232 -4.27 9.97 -0.69
C GLN A 232 -3.87 9.38 0.68
N PHE A 233 -3.90 8.05 0.84
CA PHE A 233 -3.34 7.36 2.02
C PHE A 233 -1.81 7.27 1.99
N TYR A 234 -1.17 8.17 1.22
CA TYR A 234 0.27 8.22 1.17
C TYR A 234 0.84 8.64 2.52
N PHE A 235 1.90 7.95 2.91
CA PHE A 235 2.65 8.23 4.13
C PHE A 235 1.90 7.98 5.44
N GLU A 236 0.82 7.18 5.43
CA GLU A 236 0.11 6.72 6.61
C GLU A 236 0.35 5.22 6.85
N PRO A 237 1.09 4.83 7.92
CA PRO A 237 1.26 3.42 8.25
C PRO A 237 -0.09 2.79 8.65
N THR A 238 -0.49 1.73 7.98
CA THR A 238 -1.76 1.04 8.26
C THR A 238 -1.53 -0.45 8.43
N LEU A 239 -2.05 -1.02 9.52
CA LEU A 239 -1.97 -2.45 9.82
C LEU A 239 -3.10 -3.21 9.11
N PHE A 240 -2.75 -4.32 8.46
CA PHE A 240 -3.67 -5.24 7.80
C PHE A 240 -3.43 -6.68 8.23
N SER A 241 -4.51 -7.41 8.42
CA SER A 241 -4.52 -8.86 8.62
C SER A 241 -5.24 -9.62 7.50
N ASP A 242 -5.89 -8.91 6.59
CA ASP A 242 -6.61 -9.46 5.45
C ASP A 242 -6.16 -8.82 4.14
N TYR A 243 -6.03 -9.63 3.09
CA TYR A 243 -5.62 -9.17 1.78
C TYR A 243 -6.72 -8.39 1.04
N ASP A 244 -7.98 -8.70 1.27
CA ASP A 244 -9.11 -8.02 0.62
C ASP A 244 -9.21 -6.57 1.09
N ASP A 245 -8.91 -6.29 2.36
CA ASP A 245 -8.83 -4.93 2.90
C ASP A 245 -7.70 -4.12 2.24
N ILE A 246 -6.57 -4.78 1.94
CA ILE A 246 -5.45 -4.16 1.22
C ILE A 246 -5.86 -3.77 -0.19
N THR A 247 -6.50 -4.68 -0.92
CA THR A 247 -6.93 -4.39 -2.29
C THR A 247 -8.04 -3.34 -2.34
N THR A 248 -8.84 -3.25 -1.31
CA THR A 248 -9.85 -2.20 -1.17
C THR A 248 -9.20 -0.83 -0.96
N LYS A 249 -8.14 -0.75 -0.15
CA LYS A 249 -7.45 0.52 0.15
C LYS A 249 -6.45 0.93 -0.93
N TYR A 250 -5.64 0.00 -1.43
CA TYR A 250 -4.48 0.28 -2.30
C TYR A 250 -4.65 -0.24 -3.73
N GLY A 251 -5.84 -0.68 -4.09
CA GLY A 251 -6.15 -1.24 -5.41
C GLY A 251 -5.68 -2.69 -5.58
N PRO A 252 -6.14 -3.36 -6.65
CA PRO A 252 -5.77 -4.73 -6.96
C PRO A 252 -4.30 -4.81 -7.35
N ALA A 253 -3.66 -5.95 -7.08
CA ALA A 253 -2.26 -6.19 -7.47
C ALA A 253 -2.05 -6.17 -8.99
N PHE A 254 -3.05 -6.56 -9.76
CA PHE A 254 -3.00 -6.60 -11.21
C PHE A 254 -4.23 -5.92 -11.82
N ASP A 255 -4.02 -5.21 -12.94
CA ASP A 255 -5.10 -4.67 -13.77
C ASP A 255 -5.77 -5.77 -14.63
N SER A 256 -6.78 -5.38 -15.42
CA SER A 256 -7.50 -6.29 -16.32
C SER A 256 -6.62 -6.89 -17.44
N ASP A 257 -5.54 -6.20 -17.79
CA ASP A 257 -4.58 -6.61 -18.84
C ASP A 257 -3.46 -7.49 -18.27
N GLY A 258 -3.39 -7.60 -16.94
CA GLY A 258 -2.42 -8.41 -16.22
C GLY A 258 -1.11 -7.68 -15.91
N ASN A 259 -1.06 -6.35 -16.00
CA ASN A 259 0.08 -5.60 -15.49
C ASN A 259 -0.04 -5.42 -13.98
N ILE A 260 1.09 -5.27 -13.29
CA ILE A 260 1.08 -4.90 -11.87
C ILE A 260 0.56 -3.47 -11.76
N SER A 261 -0.61 -3.31 -11.15
CA SER A 261 -1.24 -2.00 -10.94
C SER A 261 -0.92 -1.42 -9.57
N SER A 262 -0.85 -2.24 -8.53
CA SER A 262 -0.40 -1.84 -7.20
C SER A 262 0.77 -2.71 -6.75
N GLU A 263 1.97 -2.15 -6.77
CA GLU A 263 3.17 -2.86 -6.34
C GLU A 263 3.09 -3.23 -4.86
N LEU A 264 2.57 -2.34 -4.03
CA LEU A 264 2.39 -2.57 -2.60
C LEU A 264 1.41 -3.72 -2.33
N SER A 265 0.27 -3.76 -3.03
CA SER A 265 -0.70 -4.86 -2.90
C SER A 265 -0.12 -6.19 -3.39
N TYR A 266 0.69 -6.17 -4.47
CA TYR A 266 1.34 -7.39 -4.95
C TYR A 266 2.39 -7.90 -3.95
N ALA A 267 3.23 -7.01 -3.41
CA ALA A 267 4.22 -7.36 -2.39
C ALA A 267 3.56 -7.92 -1.12
N ALA A 268 2.46 -7.32 -0.66
CA ALA A 268 1.70 -7.81 0.48
C ALA A 268 1.14 -9.23 0.24
N ARG A 269 0.58 -9.49 -0.95
CA ARG A 269 0.14 -10.82 -1.35
C ARG A 269 1.25 -11.86 -1.22
N ILE A 270 2.44 -11.53 -1.72
CA ILE A 270 3.61 -12.41 -1.64
C ILE A 270 4.02 -12.63 -0.17
N ALA A 271 4.01 -11.59 0.67
CA ALA A 271 4.36 -11.73 2.09
C ALA A 271 3.37 -12.64 2.83
N PHE A 272 2.06 -12.51 2.60
CA PHE A 272 1.05 -13.42 3.16
C PHE A 272 1.23 -14.87 2.68
N GLN A 273 1.55 -15.08 1.40
CA GLN A 273 1.83 -16.42 0.87
C GLN A 273 3.06 -17.07 1.53
N ASN A 274 3.95 -16.28 2.11
CA ASN A 274 5.13 -16.74 2.82
C ASN A 274 4.97 -16.76 4.35
N GLY A 275 3.74 -16.52 4.83
CA GLY A 275 3.32 -16.80 6.19
C GLY A 275 3.24 -15.59 7.11
N ALA A 276 3.32 -14.38 6.61
CA ALA A 276 2.93 -13.21 7.39
C ALA A 276 1.45 -13.31 7.80
N SER A 277 1.13 -12.98 9.04
CA SER A 277 -0.26 -12.94 9.55
C SER A 277 -0.79 -11.52 9.63
N GLU A 278 0.09 -10.56 9.85
CA GLU A 278 -0.19 -9.13 9.94
C GLU A 278 0.92 -8.36 9.26
N ILE A 279 0.57 -7.32 8.54
CA ILE A 279 1.52 -6.49 7.77
C ILE A 279 1.14 -5.02 7.94
N VAL A 280 2.10 -4.19 8.29
CA VAL A 280 1.95 -2.74 8.14
C VAL A 280 2.28 -2.37 6.70
N LEU A 281 1.40 -1.67 6.04
CA LEU A 281 1.63 -1.10 4.72
C LEU A 281 1.76 0.41 4.81
N LEU A 282 2.72 0.93 4.09
CA LEU A 282 2.99 2.36 4.00
C LEU A 282 3.14 2.74 2.52
N ALA A 283 2.09 3.31 1.96
CA ALA A 283 2.10 3.76 0.59
C ALA A 283 2.98 4.99 0.40
N SER A 284 3.85 4.97 -0.61
CA SER A 284 4.55 6.13 -1.13
C SER A 284 3.82 6.68 -2.36
N ASN A 285 3.96 7.96 -2.63
CA ASN A 285 3.33 8.61 -3.78
C ASN A 285 3.91 8.10 -5.13
N SER A 286 5.18 7.71 -5.12
CA SER A 286 5.86 7.09 -6.26
C SER A 286 7.01 6.19 -5.79
N ASP A 287 7.72 5.58 -6.74
CA ASP A 287 8.95 4.82 -6.50
C ASP A 287 10.20 5.71 -6.36
N ALA A 288 10.03 7.04 -6.43
CA ALA A 288 11.13 8.00 -6.29
C ALA A 288 11.74 7.95 -4.89
N ASP A 289 13.06 8.11 -4.83
CA ASP A 289 13.83 8.08 -3.58
C ASP A 289 13.33 9.09 -2.53
N THR A 290 12.91 10.28 -2.97
CA THR A 290 12.34 11.31 -2.10
C THR A 290 11.04 10.88 -1.42
N ASP A 291 10.17 10.19 -2.14
CA ASP A 291 8.89 9.72 -1.64
C ASP A 291 9.08 8.54 -0.68
N ILE A 292 9.98 7.62 -1.03
CA ILE A 292 10.35 6.50 -0.14
C ILE A 292 11.02 7.02 1.14
N SER A 293 11.91 8.01 1.05
CA SER A 293 12.55 8.62 2.22
C SER A 293 11.52 9.33 3.12
N THR A 294 10.54 10.01 2.51
CA THR A 294 9.43 10.63 3.24
C THR A 294 8.58 9.57 3.93
N ALA A 295 8.25 8.47 3.25
CA ALA A 295 7.53 7.35 3.84
C ALA A 295 8.30 6.76 5.03
N LEU A 296 9.59 6.46 4.88
CA LEU A 296 10.42 5.91 5.95
C LEU A 296 10.49 6.84 7.17
N SER A 297 10.47 8.16 6.98
CA SER A 297 10.46 9.11 8.10
C SER A 297 9.21 9.00 8.98
N LYS A 298 8.06 8.59 8.40
CA LYS A 298 6.83 8.36 9.16
C LYS A 298 6.89 7.16 10.09
N LEU A 299 7.84 6.24 9.87
CA LEU A 299 8.06 5.07 10.73
C LEU A 299 8.97 5.37 11.92
N GLU A 300 9.57 6.56 12.01
CA GLU A 300 10.53 6.87 13.07
C GLU A 300 9.91 6.87 14.48
N SER A 301 8.62 7.20 14.57
CA SER A 301 7.88 7.17 15.83
C SER A 301 7.30 5.79 16.18
N ASP A 302 7.18 4.89 15.22
CA ASP A 302 6.63 3.56 15.43
C ASP A 302 7.71 2.58 15.89
N GLU A 303 7.61 2.11 17.12
CA GLU A 303 8.56 1.18 17.74
C GLU A 303 8.16 -0.29 17.58
N SER A 304 6.97 -0.55 17.04
CA SER A 304 6.45 -1.91 16.89
C SER A 304 7.03 -2.67 15.68
N ILE A 305 7.50 -1.94 14.66
CA ILE A 305 7.96 -2.51 13.40
C ILE A 305 9.37 -3.06 13.53
N GLN A 306 9.54 -4.35 13.25
CA GLN A 306 10.79 -5.09 13.36
C GLN A 306 11.55 -5.17 12.06
N MET A 307 10.84 -5.28 10.96
CA MET A 307 11.42 -5.57 9.67
C MET A 307 10.72 -4.75 8.59
N ILE A 308 11.50 -4.15 7.71
CA ILE A 308 11.02 -3.28 6.64
C ILE A 308 11.50 -3.84 5.31
N SER A 309 10.62 -3.89 4.30
CA SER A 309 11.03 -4.06 2.91
C SER A 309 10.51 -2.90 2.08
N VAL A 310 11.37 -2.34 1.25
CA VAL A 310 10.95 -1.37 0.21
C VAL A 310 10.63 -2.12 -1.07
N VAL A 311 9.49 -1.81 -1.65
CA VAL A 311 8.94 -2.51 -2.83
C VAL A 311 9.48 -1.93 -4.14
N THR A 312 10.56 -1.18 -4.07
CA THR A 312 11.29 -0.65 -5.22
C THR A 312 12.71 -1.17 -5.22
N GLY A 313 13.32 -1.31 -6.38
CA GLY A 313 14.62 -1.97 -6.55
C GLY A 313 15.79 -1.05 -6.84
N GLY A 314 15.63 0.26 -6.73
CA GLY A 314 16.66 1.26 -7.03
C GLY A 314 17.76 1.33 -5.97
N THR A 315 19.02 1.53 -6.38
CA THR A 315 20.16 1.63 -5.45
C THR A 315 20.05 2.82 -4.49
N SER A 316 19.49 3.94 -4.93
CA SER A 316 19.24 5.12 -4.09
C SER A 316 18.23 4.82 -2.99
N VAL A 317 17.18 4.07 -3.32
CA VAL A 317 16.16 3.64 -2.36
C VAL A 317 16.75 2.66 -1.33
N HIS A 318 17.64 1.75 -1.76
CA HIS A 318 18.38 0.87 -0.83
C HIS A 318 19.23 1.70 0.15
N ALA A 319 19.87 2.78 -0.34
CA ALA A 319 20.64 3.70 0.49
C ALA A 319 19.77 4.42 1.51
N SER A 320 18.58 4.87 1.11
CA SER A 320 17.61 5.51 2.00
C SER A 320 17.15 4.58 3.11
N LEU A 321 16.84 3.31 2.79
CA LEU A 321 16.53 2.31 3.82
C LEU A 321 17.73 2.06 4.74
N ALA A 322 18.94 1.88 4.20
CA ALA A 322 20.14 1.67 5.01
C ALA A 322 20.41 2.84 5.97
N ALA A 323 20.21 4.08 5.51
CA ALA A 323 20.34 5.28 6.32
C ALA A 323 19.28 5.32 7.43
N HIS A 324 18.02 4.98 7.11
CA HIS A 324 16.95 4.87 8.09
C HIS A 324 17.28 3.84 9.19
N LEU A 325 17.71 2.62 8.80
CA LEU A 325 18.09 1.57 9.76
C LEU A 325 19.23 2.02 10.68
N THR A 326 20.24 2.70 10.13
CA THR A 326 21.38 3.23 10.90
C THR A 326 20.94 4.33 11.84
N SER A 327 20.10 5.26 11.38
CA SER A 327 19.55 6.34 12.22
C SER A 327 18.71 5.79 13.38
N MET A 328 17.86 4.80 13.09
CA MET A 328 17.03 4.15 14.11
C MET A 328 17.90 3.40 15.14
N ALA A 329 18.89 2.65 14.69
CA ALA A 329 19.83 1.96 15.59
C ALA A 329 20.56 2.94 16.52
N SER A 330 20.95 4.12 16.02
CA SER A 330 21.61 5.17 16.85
C SER A 330 20.70 5.74 17.93
N GLN A 331 19.38 5.68 17.72
CA GLN A 331 18.35 6.05 18.71
C GLN A 331 17.94 4.85 19.57
N GLY A 332 18.54 3.69 19.28
CA GLY A 332 18.29 2.44 19.95
C GLY A 332 17.01 1.71 19.50
N LYS A 333 16.40 2.08 18.40
CA LYS A 333 15.26 1.41 17.79
C LYS A 333 15.76 0.48 16.69
N PHE A 334 16.13 -0.74 17.06
CA PHE A 334 16.70 -1.70 16.11
C PHE A 334 15.64 -2.30 15.18
N ARG A 335 15.91 -2.22 13.89
CA ARG A 335 15.10 -2.78 12.81
C ARG A 335 15.98 -3.44 11.79
N MET A 336 15.46 -4.42 11.07
CA MET A 336 16.13 -5.03 9.93
C MET A 336 15.42 -4.65 8.64
N GLY A 337 16.17 -4.57 7.54
CA GLY A 337 15.66 -4.28 6.22
C GLY A 337 15.96 -5.39 5.23
N VAL A 338 15.06 -5.63 4.28
CA VAL A 338 15.27 -6.53 3.15
C VAL A 338 15.01 -5.77 1.87
N VAL A 339 15.95 -5.83 0.93
CA VAL A 339 15.86 -5.18 -0.37
C VAL A 339 16.13 -6.16 -1.51
N GLY A 340 15.59 -5.86 -2.68
CA GLY A 340 15.85 -6.60 -3.90
C GLY A 340 15.91 -5.64 -5.07
N ARG A 341 16.61 -6.00 -6.15
CA ARG A 341 16.64 -5.21 -7.38
C ARG A 341 15.33 -5.35 -8.16
N ASP A 342 14.91 -4.30 -8.83
CA ASP A 342 13.90 -4.41 -9.88
C ASP A 342 14.51 -5.03 -11.16
N THR A 343 13.67 -5.26 -12.16
CA THR A 343 14.10 -5.85 -13.44
C THR A 343 14.94 -4.90 -14.30
N THR A 344 14.94 -3.61 -14.01
CA THR A 344 15.63 -2.55 -14.77
C THR A 344 16.97 -2.17 -14.17
N THR A 345 17.17 -2.42 -12.87
CA THR A 345 18.41 -2.05 -12.16
C THR A 345 19.56 -2.94 -12.59
N THR A 346 20.67 -2.33 -13.03
CA THR A 346 21.89 -3.05 -13.41
C THR A 346 22.45 -3.84 -12.22
N PRO A 347 22.78 -5.13 -12.42
CA PRO A 347 23.40 -5.93 -11.38
C PRO A 347 24.75 -5.34 -10.93
N LEU A 348 24.93 -5.19 -9.62
CA LEU A 348 26.24 -4.88 -9.06
C LEU A 348 27.10 -6.15 -9.00
N THR A 349 28.38 -6.01 -9.29
CA THR A 349 29.34 -7.11 -9.09
C THR A 349 29.57 -7.35 -7.60
N ALA A 350 30.03 -8.55 -7.25
CA ALA A 350 30.39 -8.88 -5.86
C ALA A 350 31.46 -7.92 -5.30
N GLN A 351 32.36 -7.39 -6.13
CA GLN A 351 33.35 -6.39 -5.74
C GLN A 351 32.69 -5.04 -5.42
N GLN A 352 31.80 -4.56 -6.30
CA GLN A 352 31.08 -3.31 -6.07
C GLN A 352 30.21 -3.35 -4.81
N LEU A 353 29.60 -4.50 -4.52
CA LEU A 353 28.83 -4.71 -3.28
C LEU A 353 29.73 -4.65 -2.04
N ARG A 354 30.91 -5.27 -2.09
CA ARG A 354 31.89 -5.21 -0.99
C ARG A 354 32.43 -3.81 -0.74
N ASP A 355 32.65 -3.05 -1.80
CA ASP A 355 33.19 -1.69 -1.73
C ASP A 355 32.13 -0.65 -1.36
N SER A 356 30.84 -1.01 -1.42
CA SER A 356 29.75 -0.12 -1.09
C SER A 356 29.47 -0.08 0.41
N GLN A 357 29.45 1.10 0.99
CA GLN A 357 29.08 1.31 2.40
C GLN A 357 27.62 0.95 2.67
N ILE A 358 26.74 1.08 1.68
CA ILE A 358 25.30 0.77 1.79
C ILE A 358 25.09 -0.71 2.14
N TYR A 359 25.86 -1.59 1.49
CA TYR A 359 25.73 -3.05 1.60
C TYR A 359 26.72 -3.69 2.59
N ASN A 360 27.28 -2.94 3.51
CA ASN A 360 28.05 -3.45 4.65
C ASN A 360 27.33 -3.11 5.96
N ASN A 361 26.09 -3.59 6.08
CA ASN A 361 25.20 -3.28 7.20
C ASN A 361 24.61 -4.57 7.76
N GLU A 362 24.78 -4.81 9.07
CA GLU A 362 24.23 -5.99 9.74
C GLU A 362 22.69 -6.00 9.79
N ALA A 363 22.06 -4.83 9.71
CA ALA A 363 20.61 -4.70 9.70
C ALA A 363 19.99 -4.83 8.31
N LEU A 364 20.80 -4.87 7.23
CA LEU A 364 20.32 -4.90 5.85
C LEU A 364 20.60 -6.24 5.18
N MET A 365 19.60 -6.82 4.55
CA MET A 365 19.67 -8.00 3.70
C MET A 365 19.37 -7.62 2.26
N MET A 366 20.10 -8.16 1.30
CA MET A 366 19.86 -7.95 -0.13
C MET A 366 19.68 -9.27 -0.86
N ILE A 367 18.62 -9.39 -1.61
CA ILE A 367 18.25 -10.59 -2.36
C ILE A 367 19.04 -10.68 -3.67
N SER A 368 19.55 -11.85 -3.99
CA SER A 368 20.11 -12.23 -5.29
C SER A 368 19.50 -13.58 -5.74
N PRO A 369 19.21 -13.79 -7.03
CA PRO A 369 19.27 -12.85 -8.17
C PRO A 369 18.19 -11.77 -8.15
N GLY A 370 18.26 -10.84 -9.11
CA GLY A 370 17.38 -9.67 -9.15
C GLY A 370 16.06 -9.88 -9.91
N SER A 371 15.82 -11.05 -10.53
CA SER A 371 14.56 -11.28 -11.24
C SER A 371 14.07 -12.72 -11.15
N PHE A 372 12.75 -12.86 -11.00
CA PHE A 372 12.05 -14.11 -10.75
C PHE A 372 10.90 -14.28 -11.74
N LYS A 373 10.42 -15.51 -11.87
CA LYS A 373 9.26 -15.89 -12.68
C LYS A 373 8.07 -16.17 -11.80
N THR A 374 6.90 -15.74 -12.22
CA THR A 374 5.63 -16.04 -11.55
C THR A 374 4.52 -16.23 -12.58
N ILE A 375 3.40 -16.84 -12.17
CA ILE A 375 2.21 -16.92 -13.00
C ILE A 375 1.32 -15.70 -12.70
N ASN A 376 1.03 -14.95 -13.75
CA ASN A 376 0.06 -13.87 -13.70
C ASN A 376 -1.36 -14.46 -13.50
N PRO A 377 -2.07 -14.09 -12.42
CA PRO A 377 -3.37 -14.71 -12.12
C PRO A 377 -4.48 -14.30 -13.09
N ILE A 378 -4.33 -13.16 -13.80
CA ILE A 378 -5.33 -12.65 -14.75
C ILE A 378 -5.16 -13.32 -16.11
N THR A 379 -3.92 -13.37 -16.63
CA THR A 379 -3.63 -13.88 -17.97
C THR A 379 -3.27 -15.37 -18.01
N GLY A 380 -2.94 -15.96 -16.84
CA GLY A 380 -2.44 -17.34 -16.73
C GLY A 380 -1.04 -17.56 -17.34
N ARG A 381 -0.36 -16.49 -17.76
CA ARG A 381 0.97 -16.55 -18.40
C ARG A 381 2.09 -16.35 -17.38
N GLU A 382 3.25 -16.93 -17.68
CA GLU A 382 4.47 -16.67 -16.94
C GLU A 382 4.95 -15.25 -17.25
N VAL A 383 5.23 -14.48 -16.17
CA VAL A 383 5.78 -13.13 -16.24
C VAL A 383 7.03 -13.03 -15.37
N ILE A 384 7.89 -12.05 -15.69
CA ILE A 384 9.10 -11.77 -14.93
C ILE A 384 8.84 -10.61 -13.99
N VAL A 385 9.20 -10.79 -12.71
CA VAL A 385 9.07 -9.79 -11.66
C VAL A 385 10.42 -9.56 -10.99
N GLY A 386 10.59 -8.39 -10.37
CA GLY A 386 11.85 -8.01 -9.74
C GLY A 386 12.09 -8.68 -8.38
N GLY A 387 13.34 -8.59 -7.93
CA GLY A 387 13.79 -9.14 -6.64
C GLY A 387 13.17 -8.43 -5.42
N GLN A 388 12.62 -7.22 -5.57
CA GLN A 388 11.90 -6.53 -4.50
C GLN A 388 10.69 -7.34 -4.00
N TYR A 389 10.03 -8.11 -4.86
CA TYR A 389 8.96 -9.01 -4.44
C TYR A 389 9.48 -10.27 -3.74
N ALA A 390 10.68 -10.74 -4.11
CA ALA A 390 11.34 -11.79 -3.35
C ALA A 390 11.82 -11.28 -1.97
N ALA A 391 12.16 -10.01 -1.85
CA ALA A 391 12.41 -9.37 -0.56
C ALA A 391 11.15 -9.38 0.32
N ALA A 392 9.98 -9.04 -0.23
CA ALA A 392 8.70 -9.15 0.48
C ALA A 392 8.40 -10.59 0.92
N ALA A 393 8.70 -11.60 0.07
CA ALA A 393 8.60 -13.01 0.45
C ALA A 393 9.47 -13.35 1.67
N VAL A 394 10.73 -12.90 1.66
CA VAL A 394 11.69 -13.15 2.76
C VAL A 394 11.22 -12.49 4.05
N VAL A 395 10.69 -11.26 3.99
CA VAL A 395 10.11 -10.59 5.16
C VAL A 395 8.93 -11.39 5.72
N GLY A 396 8.03 -11.88 4.85
CA GLY A 396 6.93 -12.76 5.25
C GLY A 396 7.41 -14.07 5.89
N MET A 397 8.50 -14.66 5.36
CA MET A 397 9.12 -15.87 5.94
C MET A 397 9.68 -15.62 7.35
N PHE A 398 10.24 -14.44 7.60
CA PHE A 398 10.71 -14.06 8.93
C PHE A 398 9.55 -13.82 9.89
N ALA A 399 8.47 -13.18 9.44
CA ALA A 399 7.28 -12.95 10.25
C ALA A 399 6.65 -14.26 10.75
N ALA A 400 6.70 -15.30 9.92
CA ALA A 400 6.13 -16.62 10.22
C ALA A 400 6.99 -17.50 11.16
N ARG A 401 8.14 -17.01 11.63
CA ARG A 401 9.12 -17.85 12.34
C ARG A 401 9.69 -17.14 13.55
N ASP A 402 10.01 -17.95 14.57
CA ASP A 402 10.73 -17.48 15.74
C ASP A 402 12.07 -16.84 15.36
N VAL A 403 12.52 -15.90 16.18
CA VAL A 403 13.64 -15.01 15.85
C VAL A 403 14.95 -15.74 15.58
N GLN A 404 15.20 -16.84 16.28
CA GLN A 404 16.42 -17.66 16.14
C GLN A 404 16.40 -18.61 14.95
N ILE A 405 15.27 -18.80 14.28
CA ILE A 405 15.15 -19.74 13.17
C ILE A 405 15.77 -19.17 11.90
N PRO A 406 16.84 -19.79 11.36
CA PRO A 406 17.47 -19.32 10.14
C PRO A 406 16.60 -19.60 8.91
N LEU A 407 16.70 -18.75 7.90
CA LEU A 407 16.06 -18.98 6.61
C LEU A 407 16.84 -19.91 5.68
N THR A 408 18.06 -20.29 6.03
CA THR A 408 18.88 -21.22 5.25
C THR A 408 18.09 -22.50 4.91
N ARG A 409 18.01 -22.82 3.61
CA ARG A 409 17.25 -23.96 3.03
C ARG A 409 15.72 -23.87 3.13
N LYS A 410 15.16 -22.76 3.59
CA LYS A 410 13.70 -22.56 3.59
C LYS A 410 13.21 -22.17 2.21
N THR A 411 12.01 -22.63 1.86
CA THR A 411 11.38 -22.45 0.53
C THR A 411 10.59 -21.15 0.45
N LEU A 412 10.59 -20.52 -0.73
CA LEU A 412 9.78 -19.35 -1.05
C LEU A 412 8.53 -19.78 -1.84
N ALA A 413 7.39 -19.21 -1.51
CA ALA A 413 6.15 -19.31 -2.28
C ALA A 413 5.93 -18.08 -3.18
N GLY A 414 5.06 -18.21 -4.18
CA GLY A 414 4.66 -17.12 -5.06
C GLY A 414 5.47 -17.01 -6.36
N PHE A 415 6.50 -17.84 -6.53
CA PHE A 415 7.37 -17.83 -7.72
C PHE A 415 7.47 -19.22 -8.33
N THR A 416 7.62 -19.30 -9.66
CA THR A 416 7.76 -20.53 -10.44
C THR A 416 9.21 -20.84 -10.83
N GLY A 417 10.09 -19.84 -10.77
CA GLY A 417 11.49 -20.02 -11.15
C GLY A 417 12.30 -18.73 -11.03
N ILE A 418 13.56 -18.81 -11.43
CA ILE A 418 14.49 -17.68 -11.50
C ILE A 418 14.63 -17.27 -12.98
N ALA A 419 14.45 -15.97 -13.25
CA ALA A 419 14.63 -15.42 -14.60
C ALA A 419 16.10 -15.08 -14.89
N GLU A 420 16.78 -14.45 -13.94
CA GLU A 420 18.22 -14.17 -14.03
C GLU A 420 19.04 -15.41 -13.62
N LYS A 421 19.36 -16.25 -14.59
CA LYS A 421 20.14 -17.47 -14.32
C LYS A 421 21.58 -17.13 -14.00
N ARG A 422 22.08 -17.67 -12.90
CA ARG A 422 23.47 -17.52 -12.43
C ARG A 422 24.10 -18.89 -12.24
N SER A 423 25.38 -18.99 -12.56
CA SER A 423 26.16 -20.21 -12.35
C SER A 423 26.37 -20.48 -10.85
N ALA A 424 26.71 -21.72 -10.50
CA ALA A 424 27.01 -22.09 -9.11
C ALA A 424 28.18 -21.28 -8.52
N THR A 425 29.15 -20.90 -9.35
CA THR A 425 30.28 -20.05 -8.96
C THR A 425 29.84 -18.63 -8.65
N GLU A 426 28.99 -18.04 -9.49
CA GLU A 426 28.43 -16.69 -9.25
C GLU A 426 27.58 -16.65 -8.00
N LEU A 427 26.74 -17.67 -7.78
CA LEU A 427 25.93 -17.78 -6.56
C LEU A 427 26.81 -17.91 -5.29
N ALA A 428 27.97 -18.59 -5.40
CA ALA A 428 28.93 -18.67 -4.30
C ALA A 428 29.61 -17.32 -4.04
N LEU A 429 29.99 -16.58 -5.09
CA LEU A 429 30.55 -15.23 -4.98
C LEU A 429 29.53 -14.23 -4.38
N ASP A 430 28.27 -14.31 -4.80
CA ASP A 430 27.19 -13.48 -4.24
C ASP A 430 27.02 -13.75 -2.74
N SER A 431 26.96 -15.02 -2.34
CA SER A 431 26.88 -15.37 -0.91
C SER A 431 28.11 -14.88 -0.14
N ALA A 432 29.31 -14.96 -0.73
CA ALA A 432 30.52 -14.45 -0.10
C ALA A 432 30.55 -12.93 0.03
N ALA A 433 29.87 -12.23 -0.88
CA ALA A 433 29.69 -10.77 -0.85
C ALA A 433 28.59 -10.30 0.12
N GLY A 434 27.92 -11.20 0.85
CA GLY A 434 26.87 -10.85 1.80
C GLY A 434 25.47 -10.75 1.19
N LEU A 435 25.25 -11.35 0.01
CA LEU A 435 23.90 -11.41 -0.57
C LEU A 435 23.16 -12.65 -0.07
N MET A 436 21.89 -12.47 0.25
CA MET A 436 20.96 -13.57 0.52
C MET A 436 20.52 -14.19 -0.81
N VAL A 437 21.21 -15.26 -1.18
CA VAL A 437 20.99 -15.93 -2.46
C VAL A 437 19.77 -16.83 -2.40
N ILE A 438 18.88 -16.64 -3.37
CA ILE A 438 17.79 -17.57 -3.69
C ILE A 438 18.28 -18.50 -4.80
N GLU A 439 18.22 -19.80 -4.58
CA GLU A 439 18.59 -20.83 -5.56
C GLU A 439 17.39 -21.71 -5.92
N GLU A 440 17.34 -22.17 -7.15
CA GLU A 440 16.41 -23.21 -7.59
C GLU A 440 17.09 -24.58 -7.44
N ARG A 441 16.45 -25.48 -6.69
CA ARG A 441 16.94 -26.85 -6.55
C ARG A 441 15.78 -27.83 -6.51
N ASN A 442 15.82 -28.81 -7.39
CA ASN A 442 14.76 -29.81 -7.57
C ASN A 442 13.39 -29.17 -7.88
N GLY A 443 13.38 -28.07 -8.66
CA GLY A 443 12.15 -27.36 -9.03
C GLY A 443 11.56 -26.48 -7.90
N VAL A 444 12.29 -26.27 -6.81
CA VAL A 444 11.84 -25.46 -5.67
C VAL A 444 12.81 -24.33 -5.43
N LEU A 445 12.26 -23.12 -5.25
CA LEU A 445 13.03 -21.94 -4.85
C LEU A 445 13.25 -21.93 -3.35
N ARG A 446 14.50 -21.72 -2.94
CA ARG A 446 14.85 -21.68 -1.51
C ARG A 446 15.98 -20.71 -1.23
N VAL A 447 16.04 -20.24 0.00
CA VAL A 447 17.19 -19.46 0.49
C VAL A 447 18.41 -20.37 0.60
N ARG A 448 19.51 -20.05 -0.10
CA ARG A 448 20.76 -20.78 0.00
C ARG A 448 21.43 -20.58 1.36
N HIS A 449 21.54 -19.33 1.80
CA HIS A 449 22.11 -18.93 3.07
C HIS A 449 21.44 -17.63 3.57
N GLY A 450 20.95 -17.62 4.81
CA GLY A 450 20.27 -16.48 5.44
C GLY A 450 21.26 -15.48 6.03
N VAL A 451 21.82 -14.60 5.18
CA VAL A 451 22.85 -13.65 5.58
C VAL A 451 22.40 -12.20 5.45
N THR A 452 23.02 -11.32 6.24
CA THR A 452 22.98 -9.87 6.08
C THR A 452 24.05 -9.42 5.08
N THR A 453 24.05 -8.14 4.74
CA THR A 453 25.09 -7.55 3.88
C THR A 453 26.43 -7.33 4.61
N ALA A 454 26.49 -7.43 5.93
CA ALA A 454 27.72 -7.36 6.69
C ALA A 454 28.57 -8.63 6.48
N ILE A 455 29.81 -8.47 6.04
CA ILE A 455 30.72 -9.58 5.72
C ILE A 455 31.80 -9.83 6.78
N GLY A 456 31.79 -9.07 7.89
CA GLY A 456 32.88 -9.06 8.87
C GLY A 456 33.01 -10.35 9.67
N ASN A 457 32.02 -10.69 10.46
CA ASN A 457 32.05 -11.87 11.33
C ASN A 457 30.67 -12.56 11.37
N VAL A 458 30.61 -13.75 11.94
CA VAL A 458 29.38 -14.55 12.00
C VAL A 458 28.26 -13.85 12.78
N ASN A 459 28.58 -13.06 13.81
CA ASN A 459 27.58 -12.39 14.67
C ASN A 459 26.85 -11.25 13.95
N THR A 460 27.46 -10.65 12.95
CA THR A 460 26.86 -9.59 12.14
C THR A 460 26.36 -10.13 10.79
N ARG A 461 26.91 -11.24 10.32
CA ARG A 461 26.58 -11.83 9.01
C ARG A 461 25.33 -12.72 9.05
N GLU A 462 25.13 -13.51 10.09
CA GLU A 462 23.98 -14.41 10.19
C GLU A 462 22.71 -13.64 10.56
N ALA A 463 21.75 -13.60 9.67
CA ALA A 463 20.50 -12.82 9.87
C ALA A 463 19.71 -13.28 11.10
N SER A 464 19.69 -14.58 11.41
CA SER A 464 19.01 -15.11 12.60
C SER A 464 19.72 -14.70 13.90
N VAL A 465 21.04 -14.60 13.89
CA VAL A 465 21.83 -14.14 15.05
C VAL A 465 21.57 -12.66 15.32
N VAL A 466 21.58 -11.83 14.28
CA VAL A 466 21.25 -10.40 14.41
C VAL A 466 19.82 -10.20 14.89
N ARG A 467 18.86 -10.96 14.34
CA ARG A 467 17.46 -10.89 14.75
C ARG A 467 17.26 -11.29 16.22
N ALA A 468 17.93 -12.37 16.66
CA ALA A 468 17.88 -12.79 18.07
C ALA A 468 18.51 -11.74 19.01
N LYS A 469 19.60 -11.08 18.58
CA LYS A 469 20.19 -9.96 19.30
C LYS A 469 19.21 -8.80 19.47
N TYR A 470 18.46 -8.44 18.45
CA TYR A 470 17.46 -7.36 18.49
C TYR A 470 16.26 -7.73 19.36
N ASP A 471 15.79 -8.98 19.30
CA ASP A 471 14.75 -9.48 20.19
C ASP A 471 15.19 -9.48 21.66
N MET A 472 16.42 -9.88 21.95
CA MET A 472 16.99 -9.78 23.30
C MET A 472 16.99 -8.34 23.80
N ALA A 473 17.43 -7.39 22.97
CA ALA A 473 17.43 -5.98 23.31
C ALA A 473 16.02 -5.47 23.65
N LEU A 474 15.02 -5.86 22.83
CA LEU A 474 13.62 -5.57 23.05
C LEU A 474 13.12 -6.07 24.40
N ARG A 475 13.31 -7.35 24.69
CA ARG A 475 12.80 -7.96 25.92
C ARG A 475 13.44 -7.35 27.16
N LEU A 476 14.75 -7.07 27.09
CA LEU A 476 15.45 -6.37 28.17
C LEU A 476 14.88 -4.97 28.36
N SER A 477 14.68 -4.22 27.29
CA SER A 477 14.12 -2.89 27.35
C SER A 477 12.73 -2.88 27.97
N ASN A 478 11.81 -3.69 27.45
CA ASN A 478 10.43 -3.79 27.94
C ASN A 478 10.37 -4.21 29.42
N THR A 479 11.25 -5.14 29.84
CA THR A 479 11.28 -5.62 31.23
C THR A 479 11.83 -4.55 32.16
N LEU A 480 12.83 -3.79 31.72
CA LEU A 480 13.48 -2.78 32.56
C LEU A 480 12.72 -1.46 32.57
N ASP A 481 12.01 -1.11 31.51
CA ASP A 481 11.20 0.11 31.44
C ASP A 481 10.14 0.15 32.55
N GLY A 482 9.59 -1.00 32.91
CA GLY A 482 8.62 -1.13 34.00
C GLY A 482 9.13 -0.74 35.39
N ILE A 483 10.44 -0.60 35.57
CA ILE A 483 11.07 -0.16 36.84
C ILE A 483 11.72 1.23 36.75
N VAL A 484 11.73 1.85 35.60
CA VAL A 484 12.21 3.22 35.43
C VAL A 484 11.28 4.19 36.18
N GLY A 485 11.86 5.07 37.00
CA GLY A 485 11.10 6.01 37.82
C GLY A 485 10.58 5.43 39.16
N ILE A 486 10.80 4.16 39.46
CA ILE A 486 10.48 3.59 40.76
C ILE A 486 11.54 4.03 41.78
N VAL A 487 11.09 4.49 42.94
CA VAL A 487 12.00 4.82 44.06
C VAL A 487 12.43 3.54 44.75
N ALA A 488 13.70 3.18 44.62
CA ALA A 488 14.30 2.05 45.32
C ALA A 488 15.46 2.52 46.19
N PRO A 489 15.74 1.85 47.33
CA PRO A 489 16.96 2.11 48.10
C PRO A 489 18.19 1.92 47.18
N VAL A 490 19.09 2.88 47.21
CA VAL A 490 20.29 2.93 46.33
C VAL A 490 21.09 1.61 46.34
N GLN A 491 21.12 0.93 47.51
CA GLN A 491 21.85 -0.33 47.68
C GLN A 491 21.14 -1.53 47.03
N ASP A 492 19.81 -1.47 46.83
CA ASP A 492 19.01 -2.60 46.33
C ASP A 492 18.78 -2.53 44.80
N ALA A 493 18.83 -1.33 44.21
CA ALA A 493 18.58 -1.08 42.81
C ALA A 493 19.44 -1.97 41.86
N PRO A 494 20.75 -2.14 42.04
CA PRO A 494 21.55 -3.02 41.19
C PRO A 494 21.12 -4.50 41.28
N GLY A 495 20.70 -4.98 42.46
CA GLY A 495 20.22 -6.32 42.69
C GLY A 495 18.92 -6.59 41.93
N ILE A 496 17.97 -5.66 41.95
CA ILE A 496 16.69 -5.73 41.24
C ILE A 496 16.96 -5.82 39.73
N VAL A 497 17.75 -4.88 39.19
CA VAL A 497 18.08 -4.85 37.74
C VAL A 497 18.78 -6.14 37.32
N SER A 498 19.78 -6.61 38.08
CA SER A 498 20.51 -7.85 37.79
C SER A 498 19.59 -9.06 37.78
N SER A 499 18.63 -9.15 38.69
CA SER A 499 17.65 -10.25 38.76
C SER A 499 16.72 -10.26 37.54
N LEU A 500 16.20 -9.10 37.15
CA LEU A 500 15.33 -8.99 35.97
C LEU A 500 16.07 -9.36 34.68
N VAL A 501 17.28 -8.84 34.49
CA VAL A 501 18.13 -9.20 33.34
C VAL A 501 18.41 -10.71 33.30
N THR A 502 18.75 -11.31 34.44
CA THR A 502 18.98 -12.75 34.55
C THR A 502 17.74 -13.53 34.17
N GLY A 503 16.54 -13.09 34.59
CA GLY A 503 15.28 -13.72 34.21
C GLY A 503 15.03 -13.73 32.70
N VAL A 504 15.25 -12.60 32.03
CA VAL A 504 15.13 -12.49 30.56
C VAL A 504 16.14 -13.40 29.86
N LEU A 505 17.42 -13.38 30.27
CA LEU A 505 18.46 -14.21 29.65
C LEU A 505 18.22 -15.73 29.86
N ALA A 506 17.68 -16.13 31.02
CA ALA A 506 17.29 -17.50 31.28
C ALA A 506 16.15 -17.95 30.37
N GLN A 507 15.14 -17.09 30.14
CA GLN A 507 14.05 -17.36 29.22
C GLN A 507 14.58 -17.52 27.80
N LEU A 508 15.42 -16.60 27.30
CA LEU A 508 16.01 -16.67 25.96
C LEU A 508 16.87 -17.93 25.76
N THR A 509 17.55 -18.40 26.82
CA THR A 509 18.30 -19.66 26.77
C THR A 509 17.35 -20.86 26.67
N THR A 510 16.24 -20.85 27.39
CA THR A 510 15.21 -21.90 27.33
C THR A 510 14.55 -21.95 25.94
N GLU A 511 14.31 -20.80 25.32
CA GLU A 511 13.77 -20.66 23.96
C GLU A 511 14.82 -20.95 22.87
N GLN A 512 16.09 -21.19 23.24
CA GLN A 512 17.21 -21.41 22.32
C GLN A 512 17.52 -20.20 21.42
N SER A 513 17.11 -19.02 21.81
CA SER A 513 17.48 -17.75 21.13
C SER A 513 18.94 -17.38 21.39
N ILE A 514 19.46 -17.75 22.56
CA ILE A 514 20.88 -17.72 22.91
C ILE A 514 21.32 -19.09 23.44
N SER A 515 22.59 -19.43 23.28
CA SER A 515 23.15 -20.71 23.76
C SER A 515 23.45 -20.69 25.26
N SER A 516 23.97 -19.58 25.77
CA SER A 516 24.33 -19.39 27.17
C SER A 516 24.53 -17.92 27.51
N TYR A 517 24.55 -17.61 28.81
CA TYR A 517 24.93 -16.29 29.31
C TYR A 517 25.75 -16.45 30.59
N GLN A 518 26.54 -15.43 30.92
CA GLN A 518 27.36 -15.38 32.12
C GLN A 518 27.70 -13.94 32.52
N ASN A 519 28.32 -13.79 33.70
CA ASN A 519 28.86 -12.51 34.19
C ASN A 519 27.85 -11.36 34.28
N VAL A 520 26.57 -11.66 34.66
CA VAL A 520 25.58 -10.60 34.87
C VAL A 520 25.95 -9.81 36.13
N LYS A 521 26.35 -8.54 35.92
CA LYS A 521 26.80 -7.63 36.97
C LYS A 521 26.14 -6.27 36.80
N ALA A 522 25.46 -5.80 37.84
CA ALA A 522 24.88 -4.47 37.89
C ALA A 522 25.58 -3.62 38.92
N ARG A 523 25.71 -2.31 38.66
CA ARG A 523 26.24 -1.33 39.56
C ARG A 523 25.63 0.03 39.32
N LEU A 524 25.61 0.86 40.36
CA LEU A 524 25.34 2.29 40.18
C LEU A 524 26.55 2.97 39.55
N LEU A 525 26.28 3.91 38.65
CA LEU A 525 27.33 4.76 38.09
C LEU A 525 27.81 5.75 39.17
N PRO A 526 29.14 5.78 39.47
CA PRO A 526 29.65 6.73 40.48
C PRO A 526 29.44 8.21 40.13
N SER A 527 29.27 8.49 38.82
CA SER A 527 29.02 9.85 38.31
C SER A 527 27.54 10.25 38.34
N ASP A 528 26.63 9.27 38.47
CA ASP A 528 25.19 9.49 38.46
C ASP A 528 24.48 8.36 39.22
N LEU A 529 24.11 8.63 40.46
CA LEU A 529 23.47 7.67 41.35
C LEU A 529 22.01 7.33 40.94
N THR A 530 21.48 7.98 39.92
CA THR A 530 20.16 7.63 39.33
C THR A 530 20.26 6.63 38.21
N THR A 531 21.49 6.28 37.78
CA THR A 531 21.74 5.34 36.65
C THR A 531 22.34 4.04 37.18
N VAL A 532 21.68 2.93 36.86
CA VAL A 532 22.20 1.55 37.04
C VAL A 532 22.75 1.04 35.72
N GLU A 533 24.06 0.73 35.71
CA GLU A 533 24.72 0.07 34.60
C GLU A 533 24.69 -1.45 34.86
N VAL A 534 24.21 -2.24 33.88
CA VAL A 534 24.28 -3.70 33.89
C VAL A 534 25.12 -4.21 32.73
N LYS A 535 26.02 -5.16 32.99
CA LYS A 535 26.86 -5.83 32.00
C LYS A 535 26.69 -7.34 32.11
N PHE A 536 26.68 -7.99 30.98
CA PHE A 536 26.63 -9.46 30.88
C PHE A 536 27.34 -9.91 29.61
N GLU A 537 27.67 -11.19 29.54
CA GLU A 537 28.19 -11.85 28.37
C GLU A 537 27.20 -12.93 27.95
N TYR A 538 27.04 -13.12 26.63
CA TYR A 538 26.21 -14.19 26.09
C TYR A 538 26.82 -14.83 24.87
N THR A 539 26.44 -16.06 24.62
CA THR A 539 26.80 -16.80 23.39
C THR A 539 25.56 -16.93 22.53
N PRO A 540 25.56 -16.40 21.27
CA PRO A 540 24.44 -16.58 20.35
C PRO A 540 24.18 -18.06 20.04
N ALA A 541 22.96 -18.38 19.64
CA ALA A 541 22.63 -19.66 19.03
C ALA A 541 22.99 -19.58 17.52
N TYR A 542 23.99 -20.36 17.11
CA TYR A 542 24.43 -20.37 15.72
C TYR A 542 23.72 -21.45 14.91
N PRO A 543 23.30 -21.14 13.65
CA PRO A 543 22.78 -22.15 12.74
C PRO A 543 23.88 -23.09 12.26
N ILE A 544 23.55 -24.36 12.05
CA ILE A 544 24.45 -25.30 11.39
C ILE A 544 24.35 -25.08 9.88
N ASN A 545 25.27 -24.33 9.31
CA ASN A 545 25.29 -24.02 7.88
C ASN A 545 26.11 -25.02 7.04
N ASN A 546 27.15 -25.63 7.63
CA ASN A 546 28.05 -26.56 6.94
C ASN A 546 28.29 -27.80 7.79
N ILE A 547 28.26 -28.94 7.16
CA ILE A 547 28.64 -30.22 7.73
C ILE A 547 29.76 -30.79 6.85
N SER A 548 30.93 -31.00 7.42
CA SER A 548 32.05 -31.68 6.74
C SER A 548 32.10 -33.14 7.18
N VAL A 549 31.94 -34.02 6.23
CA VAL A 549 32.09 -35.46 6.48
C VAL A 549 33.36 -35.93 5.79
N ILE A 550 34.29 -36.42 6.57
CA ILE A 550 35.54 -36.99 6.06
C ILE A 550 35.48 -38.51 6.29
N PHE A 551 35.70 -39.28 5.25
CA PHE A 551 35.81 -40.72 5.34
C PHE A 551 37.10 -41.19 4.70
N THR A 552 37.69 -42.22 5.29
CA THR A 552 38.91 -42.86 4.77
C THR A 552 38.59 -44.31 4.45
N ILE A 553 38.94 -44.74 3.26
CA ILE A 553 38.79 -46.12 2.83
C ILE A 553 40.06 -46.87 3.27
N ASN A 554 39.89 -47.88 4.12
CA ASN A 554 40.98 -48.78 4.43
C ASN A 554 41.18 -49.77 3.26
N THR A 555 42.22 -49.53 2.47
CA THR A 555 42.50 -50.35 1.28
C THR A 555 43.00 -51.76 1.61
N GLN A 556 43.37 -52.04 2.88
CA GLN A 556 43.84 -53.38 3.29
C GLN A 556 42.67 -54.27 3.79
N THR A 557 41.68 -53.70 4.42
CA THR A 557 40.53 -54.45 4.98
C THR A 557 39.23 -54.23 4.23
N GLY A 558 39.15 -53.22 3.35
CA GLY A 558 37.93 -52.81 2.69
C GLY A 558 36.97 -52.02 3.60
N ASP A 559 37.33 -51.78 4.84
CA ASP A 559 36.50 -51.03 5.79
C ASP A 559 36.50 -49.54 5.47
N VAL A 560 35.35 -48.94 5.60
CA VAL A 560 35.15 -47.50 5.46
C VAL A 560 34.95 -46.89 6.86
N SER A 561 35.89 -46.04 7.28
CA SER A 561 35.73 -45.25 8.49
C SER A 561 35.31 -43.81 8.15
N SER A 562 34.34 -43.29 8.84
CA SER A 562 33.87 -41.89 8.71
C SER A 562 34.26 -41.11 9.97
N ASN A 563 34.96 -39.99 9.79
CA ASN A 563 35.21 -39.05 10.86
C ASN A 563 34.33 -37.80 10.60
N ILE A 564 33.41 -37.51 11.51
CA ILE A 564 32.68 -36.26 11.48
C ILE A 564 33.51 -35.23 12.26
N SER A 565 34.06 -34.25 11.54
CA SER A 565 34.77 -33.13 12.17
C SER A 565 33.78 -32.15 12.80
N GLY A 566 33.34 -32.46 13.98
CA GLY A 566 32.73 -31.57 14.94
C GLY A 566 33.36 -31.83 16.28
N THR A 567 33.53 -30.86 17.13
CA THR A 567 34.13 -30.99 18.47
C THR A 567 33.54 -32.18 19.22
N THR A 568 34.09 -33.35 19.02
CA THR A 568 33.91 -34.45 19.95
C THR A 568 34.95 -34.27 21.04
N THR A 569 34.51 -33.95 22.24
CA THR A 569 35.30 -34.29 23.43
C THR A 569 35.54 -35.80 23.38
N ASP A 570 36.79 -36.17 23.18
CA ASP A 570 37.26 -37.53 23.24
C ASP A 570 37.03 -38.07 24.64
N THR A 571 35.93 -38.79 24.84
CA THR A 571 35.78 -39.67 26.01
C THR A 571 36.36 -41.04 25.63
N THR A 572 37.70 -41.15 25.63
CA THR A 572 38.36 -42.43 25.75
C THR A 572 38.05 -43.05 27.11
N GLY A 573 36.88 -43.69 27.18
CA GLY A 573 36.60 -44.67 28.25
C GLY A 573 37.24 -45.99 27.85
N GLY A 574 38.46 -46.24 28.33
CA GLY A 574 39.06 -47.54 28.24
C GLY A 574 38.21 -48.55 29.01
N ILE A 575 37.87 -49.66 28.37
CA ILE A 575 37.50 -50.88 29.02
C ILE A 575 38.58 -51.88 28.73
N ALA A 576 39.16 -52.38 29.82
CA ALA A 576 40.14 -53.47 29.82
C ALA A 576 39.54 -54.81 29.36
#